data_3ad8c8293792f11603fea57c77453f2d
#
_entry.id   3ad8c8293792f11603fea57c77453f2d
#
_cell.length_a   1.000
_cell.length_b   1.000
_cell.length_c   1.000
_cell.angle_alpha   90.00
_cell.angle_beta   90.00
_cell.angle_gamma   90.00
#
_symmetry.space_group_name_H-M   'P 1'
#
loop_
_entity.id
_entity.type
_entity.pdbx_description
1 polymer ?
#
loop_
_entity_poly.entity_id
_entity_poly.type
_entity_poly.pdbx_seq_one_letter_code
_entity_poly.pdbx_strand_id
1 'polypeptide(L)' 'MVSTYKIENTKIRPDGDYVSVELRGLSTDTKPTMIDGKSIDNGSIYIEIDTQKIYFFDLDSKTWKAV' A
#
# COMPACT_ATOMS: atom_id res chain seq x y z
N MET A 1 9.94 9.89 3.40
CA MET A 1 10.35 8.46 3.33
C MET A 1 9.18 7.57 3.69
N VAL A 2 8.90 6.58 2.88
CA VAL A 2 7.82 5.63 3.14
C VAL A 2 8.32 4.56 4.10
N SER A 3 7.55 4.31 5.16
CA SER A 3 7.84 3.26 6.12
C SER A 3 6.71 2.23 6.11
N THR A 4 7.08 0.95 6.17
CA THR A 4 6.10 -0.12 6.37
C THR A 4 5.83 -0.24 7.86
N TYR A 5 4.59 0.05 8.26
CA TYR A 5 4.20 -0.06 9.66
C TYR A 5 3.83 -1.50 10.02
N LYS A 6 3.06 -2.14 9.14
CA LYS A 6 2.53 -3.47 9.42
C LYS A 6 2.27 -4.22 8.13
N ILE A 7 2.74 -5.47 8.07
CA ILE A 7 2.33 -6.42 7.03
C ILE A 7 1.27 -7.31 7.66
N GLU A 8 0.03 -7.19 7.18
CA GLU A 8 -1.09 -7.88 7.80
C GLU A 8 -1.30 -9.29 7.25
N ASN A 9 -1.05 -9.48 5.96
CA ASN A 9 -1.34 -10.74 5.32
C ASN A 9 -0.54 -10.87 4.03
N THR A 10 -0.11 -12.09 3.74
CA THR A 10 0.53 -12.43 2.46
C THR A 10 -0.32 -13.50 1.80
N LYS A 11 -0.71 -13.27 0.54
CA LYS A 11 -1.50 -14.22 -0.25
C LYS A 11 -0.71 -14.65 -1.47
N ILE A 12 -0.67 -15.95 -1.73
CA ILE A 12 -0.08 -16.53 -2.92
C ILE A 12 -1.20 -16.85 -3.89
N ARG A 13 -1.14 -16.29 -5.10
CA ARG A 13 -2.14 -16.48 -6.15
C ARG A 13 -1.47 -16.98 -7.42
N PRO A 14 -2.22 -17.60 -8.36
CA PRO A 14 -1.63 -18.07 -9.62
C PRO A 14 -0.95 -16.98 -10.44
N ASP A 15 -1.40 -15.72 -10.32
CA ASP A 15 -0.84 -14.57 -11.03
C ASP A 15 0.27 -13.84 -10.24
N GLY A 16 0.63 -14.32 -9.06
CA GLY A 16 1.69 -13.71 -8.24
C GLY A 16 1.37 -13.67 -6.76
N ASP A 17 2.31 -13.14 -6.01
CA ASP A 17 2.15 -12.98 -4.56
C ASP A 17 1.62 -11.59 -4.25
N TYR A 18 0.70 -11.49 -3.30
CA TYR A 18 0.09 -10.26 -2.84
C TYR A 18 0.29 -10.07 -1.34
N VAL A 19 0.41 -8.83 -0.92
CA VAL A 19 0.62 -8.51 0.50
C VAL A 19 -0.29 -7.34 0.91
N SER A 20 -1.00 -7.52 2.02
CA SER A 20 -1.77 -6.44 2.64
C SER A 20 -0.91 -5.73 3.66
N VAL A 21 -0.78 -4.41 3.51
CA VAL A 21 0.15 -3.62 4.33
C VAL A 21 -0.51 -2.35 4.84
N GLU A 22 0.06 -1.83 5.92
CA GLU A 22 -0.19 -0.46 6.36
C GLU A 22 1.12 0.32 6.24
N LEU A 23 1.11 1.36 5.43
CA LEU A 23 2.28 2.18 5.14
C LEU A 23 2.10 3.58 5.72
N ARG A 24 3.22 4.24 5.99
CA ARG A 24 3.26 5.63 6.43
C ARG A 24 4.32 6.38 5.66
N GLY A 25 4.02 7.62 5.29
CA GLY A 25 4.98 8.47 4.59
C GLY A 25 4.43 9.88 4.44
N LEU A 26 5.13 10.65 3.60
CA LEU A 26 4.75 12.04 3.33
C LEU A 26 4.00 12.15 2.02
N SER A 27 3.29 13.26 1.83
CA SER A 27 2.57 13.51 0.58
C SER A 27 3.51 13.61 -0.63
N THR A 28 4.77 14.01 -0.38
CA THR A 28 5.80 14.11 -1.42
C THR A 28 6.46 12.79 -1.75
N ASP A 29 6.26 11.77 -0.94
CA ASP A 29 6.82 10.44 -1.20
C ASP A 29 6.01 9.71 -2.26
N THR A 30 6.69 8.95 -3.12
CA THR A 30 6.02 8.09 -4.09
C THR A 30 5.41 6.90 -3.34
N LYS A 31 4.12 6.72 -3.51
CA LYS A 31 3.41 5.60 -2.89
C LYS A 31 3.73 4.32 -3.68
N PRO A 32 4.27 3.27 -3.03
CA PRO A 32 4.66 2.06 -3.74
C PRO A 32 3.44 1.25 -4.18
N THR A 33 3.62 0.44 -5.22
CA THR A 33 2.63 -0.53 -5.66
C THR A 33 3.10 -1.97 -5.44
N MET A 34 4.37 -2.13 -5.06
CA MET A 34 4.99 -3.43 -4.77
C MET A 34 5.91 -3.32 -3.56
N ILE A 35 6.02 -4.39 -2.81
CA ILE A 35 6.93 -4.49 -1.66
C ILE A 35 7.58 -5.87 -1.71
N ASP A 36 8.92 -5.91 -1.69
CA ASP A 36 9.71 -7.16 -1.68
C ASP A 36 9.30 -8.12 -2.80
N GLY A 37 9.04 -7.58 -3.99
CA GLY A 37 8.63 -8.38 -5.13
C GLY A 37 7.18 -8.85 -5.10
N LYS A 38 6.41 -8.43 -4.10
CA LYS A 38 5.00 -8.76 -3.97
C LYS A 38 4.13 -7.55 -4.32
N SER A 39 3.03 -7.79 -5.01
CA SER A 39 2.06 -6.74 -5.30
C SER A 39 1.29 -6.36 -4.03
N ILE A 40 1.02 -5.07 -3.86
CA ILE A 40 0.18 -4.61 -2.75
C ILE A 40 -1.26 -5.04 -3.03
N ASP A 41 -1.87 -5.63 -2.01
CA ASP A 41 -3.22 -6.16 -2.14
C ASP A 41 -4.28 -5.07 -1.97
N ASN A 42 -5.47 -5.38 -2.43
CA ASN A 42 -6.63 -4.49 -2.34
C ASN A 42 -6.95 -4.16 -0.88
N GLY A 43 -7.22 -2.88 -0.61
CA GLY A 43 -7.56 -2.44 0.74
C GLY A 43 -6.37 -2.14 1.64
N SER A 44 -5.14 -2.24 1.14
CA SER A 44 -3.96 -1.81 1.89
C SER A 44 -4.06 -0.30 2.19
N ILE A 45 -3.41 0.13 3.25
CA ILE A 45 -3.56 1.49 3.78
C ILE A 45 -2.25 2.25 3.67
N TYR A 46 -2.33 3.51 3.24
CA TYR A 46 -1.22 4.46 3.27
C TYR A 46 -1.66 5.70 4.03
N ILE A 47 -0.88 6.07 5.05
CA ILE A 47 -1.16 7.26 5.86
C ILE A 47 -0.14 8.33 5.53
N GLU A 48 -0.62 9.49 5.06
CA GLU A 48 0.22 10.67 4.86
C GLU A 48 0.33 11.42 6.17
N ILE A 49 1.54 11.43 6.74
CA ILE A 49 1.78 11.99 8.07
C ILE A 49 1.63 13.51 8.08
N ASP A 50 2.11 14.17 7.02
CA ASP A 50 2.12 15.64 6.93
C ASP A 50 0.73 16.24 6.64
N THR A 51 -0.12 15.53 5.90
CA THR A 51 -1.46 16.01 5.54
C THR A 51 -2.55 15.35 6.36
N GLN A 52 -2.23 14.30 7.08
CA GLN A 52 -3.16 13.48 7.84
C GLN A 52 -4.25 12.84 6.97
N LYS A 53 -3.93 12.57 5.71
CA LYS A 53 -4.82 11.88 4.78
C LYS A 53 -4.57 10.40 4.80
N ILE A 54 -5.64 9.64 4.59
CA ILE A 54 -5.59 8.18 4.52
C ILE A 54 -5.98 7.76 3.11
N TYR A 55 -5.22 6.81 2.55
CA TYR A 55 -5.48 6.25 1.23
C TYR A 55 -5.67 4.76 1.33
N PHE A 56 -6.57 4.23 0.51
CA PHE A 56 -6.73 2.80 0.31
C PHE A 56 -6.24 2.40 -1.07
N PHE A 57 -5.61 1.24 -1.17
CA PHE A 57 -5.13 0.75 -2.45
C PHE A 57 -6.26 0.09 -3.23
N ASP A 58 -6.45 0.53 -4.48
CA ASP A 58 -7.38 -0.08 -5.43
C ASP A 58 -6.57 -0.97 -6.37
N LEU A 59 -6.70 -2.28 -6.21
CA LEU A 59 -5.94 -3.23 -7.00
C LEU A 59 -6.36 -3.23 -8.47
N ASP A 60 -7.63 -2.98 -8.78
CA ASP A 60 -8.12 -2.98 -10.15
C ASP A 60 -7.45 -1.91 -11.00
N SER A 61 -7.29 -0.71 -10.44
CA SER A 61 -6.60 0.40 -11.12
C SER A 61 -5.12 0.50 -10.75
N LYS A 62 -4.67 -0.27 -9.74
CA LYS A 62 -3.31 -0.24 -9.18
C LYS A 62 -2.93 1.17 -8.73
N THR A 63 -3.86 1.86 -8.10
CA THR A 63 -3.66 3.21 -7.60
C THR A 63 -4.12 3.35 -6.16
N TRP A 64 -3.54 4.33 -5.47
CA TRP A 64 -3.96 4.71 -4.12
C TRP A 64 -5.05 5.77 -4.23
N LYS A 65 -6.16 5.53 -3.55
CA LYS A 65 -7.30 6.44 -3.57
C LYS A 65 -7.54 7.01 -2.18
N ALA A 66 -7.71 8.34 -2.12
CA ALA A 66 -7.99 9.03 -0.86
C ALA A 66 -9.37 8.65 -0.32
N VAL A 67 -9.43 8.55 0.97
CA VAL A 67 -10.70 8.34 1.68
C VAL A 67 -11.60 9.58 1.60
#